data_1ce93c8070e806bb857c562013f3fa89
#
_entry.id   1ce93c8070e806bb857c562013f3fa89
#
_cell.length_a   1.000
_cell.length_b   1.000
_cell.length_c   1.000
_cell.angle_alpha   90.00
_cell.angle_beta   90.00
_cell.angle_gamma   90.00
#
_symmetry.space_group_name_H-M   'P 1'
#
loop_
_entity.id
_entity.type
_entity.pdbx_description
1 polymer ?
#
loop_
_entity_poly.entity_id
_entity_poly.type
_entity_poly.pdbx_seq_one_letter_code
_entity_poly.pdbx_strand_id
1 'polypeptide(L)'
;MRRPKLPKSTIECPTCEKGGGFPLKGEGFSRRRFLQIAGTGIVASYFADVISPRLLQGASIAPNVYLRSTAKNCIFIFLAGAPSNIDTWDLKEGAWTPTDFAPTTYSGGNLRFPQGLLPNTAQHLDKMTFVRSGLAWAAVHPLGQSWAQIARNPGGATGSIAPHIGAVVSLESQVNRQIGDVLPGFIALNSAGIPSSGYLPATYAPFQVLPVSTGLPTITHPDGAARFTDRWNFLHQLDANRTSGALGKKTLDMNNFYDQSKALMDAPGINGLFSFSADEHTKYGSSTFGDSLVIARNLVAARKGARFIQTTFNGWDHHSGIYDKPANNVNSLYTQCAMFDPAFGALMTDLQAMPGSVSGKTLLDETIVVILAEFGRTVGVLNNQAGRDHNLRMTTVWAGGGVRGGQIIGKTDPTGNDVVDYGWSGARDIRPEDVTSTIYSSLGIDYTTVRHDDPLNRGFEYVPFAKDGTYKPIDEMF
;
A
#
# COMPACT_ATOMS: atom_id res chain seq x y z
N MET A 1 58.74 -16.34 -2.67
CA MET A 1 57.91 -16.25 -1.46
C MET A 1 56.65 -17.07 -1.65
N ARG A 2 56.51 -18.19 -0.95
CA ARG A 2 55.37 -19.10 -1.04
C ARG A 2 54.27 -18.64 -0.07
N ARG A 3 53.02 -18.54 -0.52
CA ARG A 3 51.85 -18.23 0.34
C ARG A 3 51.53 -19.43 1.25
N PRO A 4 51.17 -19.23 2.51
CA PRO A 4 50.79 -20.30 3.43
C PRO A 4 49.36 -20.81 3.10
N LYS A 5 49.18 -22.14 3.20
CA LYS A 5 47.90 -22.83 3.10
C LYS A 5 47.13 -22.71 4.41
N LEU A 6 45.86 -22.28 4.37
CA LEU A 6 44.94 -22.30 5.51
C LEU A 6 44.51 -23.74 5.83
N PRO A 7 44.31 -24.09 7.11
CA PRO A 7 43.83 -25.41 7.50
C PRO A 7 42.35 -25.60 7.24
N LYS A 8 41.98 -26.81 6.79
CA LYS A 8 40.59 -27.25 6.67
C LYS A 8 40.02 -27.52 8.06
N SER A 9 38.99 -26.78 8.49
CA SER A 9 38.19 -27.09 9.67
C SER A 9 37.13 -28.11 9.28
N THR A 10 37.29 -29.34 9.75
CA THR A 10 36.19 -30.36 9.79
C THR A 10 35.33 -30.05 11.00
N ILE A 11 34.09 -29.59 10.77
CA ILE A 11 33.03 -29.57 11.79
C ILE A 11 32.29 -30.88 11.63
N GLU A 12 32.49 -31.82 12.55
CA GLU A 12 31.71 -33.06 12.68
C GLU A 12 30.38 -32.73 13.38
N CYS A 13 29.27 -33.19 12.78
CA CYS A 13 27.94 -33.08 13.35
C CYS A 13 27.67 -34.32 14.22
N PRO A 14 27.36 -34.20 15.52
CA PRO A 14 27.28 -35.35 16.45
C PRO A 14 26.01 -36.22 16.36
N THR A 15 25.11 -35.99 15.37
CA THR A 15 23.81 -36.65 15.32
C THR A 15 23.53 -37.48 14.06
N CYS A 16 24.55 -37.78 13.24
CA CYS A 16 24.38 -38.58 12.03
C CYS A 16 24.91 -40.00 12.20
N GLU A 17 24.53 -40.72 13.26
CA GLU A 17 24.65 -42.16 13.33
C GLU A 17 23.30 -42.79 13.58
N LYS A 18 22.71 -43.34 12.51
CA LYS A 18 22.00 -44.62 12.33
C LYS A 18 20.93 -44.53 11.23
N GLY A 19 21.16 -45.30 10.19
CA GLY A 19 20.06 -45.76 9.36
C GLY A 19 20.26 -45.63 7.86
N GLY A 20 20.71 -46.66 7.21
CA GLY A 20 20.32 -47.01 5.84
C GLY A 20 20.99 -46.24 4.70
N GLY A 21 22.22 -46.58 4.34
CA GLY A 21 22.84 -46.07 3.14
C GLY A 21 22.12 -46.56 1.87
N PHE A 22 21.70 -45.63 1.03
CA PHE A 22 21.40 -45.91 -0.38
C PHE A 22 22.70 -45.88 -1.20
N PRO A 23 22.97 -46.86 -2.05
CA PRO A 23 24.14 -46.84 -2.92
C PRO A 23 23.88 -45.96 -4.14
N LEU A 24 24.35 -44.74 -4.12
CA LEU A 24 24.46 -43.91 -5.32
C LEU A 24 25.94 -43.84 -5.73
N LYS A 25 26.43 -44.89 -6.39
CA LYS A 25 27.62 -44.84 -7.24
C LYS A 25 27.19 -44.96 -8.68
N GLY A 26 27.45 -43.93 -9.47
CA GLY A 26 27.60 -43.96 -10.92
C GLY A 26 26.31 -43.79 -11.73
N GLU A 27 26.29 -42.74 -12.45
CA GLU A 27 25.52 -42.27 -13.62
C GLU A 27 24.62 -41.09 -13.34
N GLY A 28 24.95 -39.98 -14.01
CA GLY A 28 24.22 -38.71 -13.91
C GLY A 28 22.74 -38.86 -14.27
N PHE A 29 21.89 -38.40 -13.41
CA PHE A 29 20.44 -38.32 -13.64
C PHE A 29 20.16 -37.39 -14.84
N SER A 30 19.83 -37.96 -16.00
CA SER A 30 19.43 -37.17 -17.17
C SER A 30 18.00 -36.63 -16.95
N ARG A 31 17.71 -35.42 -17.45
CA ARG A 31 16.37 -34.84 -17.42
C ARG A 31 15.29 -35.75 -18.00
N ARG A 32 15.66 -36.59 -18.97
CA ARG A 32 14.77 -37.58 -19.59
C ARG A 32 14.38 -38.70 -18.65
N ARG A 33 15.31 -39.18 -17.80
CA ARG A 33 15.06 -40.22 -16.78
C ARG A 33 14.21 -39.69 -15.62
N PHE A 34 14.40 -38.43 -15.25
CA PHE A 34 13.54 -37.75 -14.28
C PHE A 34 12.07 -37.65 -14.75
N LEU A 35 11.86 -37.26 -16.01
CA LEU A 35 10.52 -37.19 -16.60
C LEU A 35 9.86 -38.55 -16.78
N GLN A 36 10.63 -39.61 -17.03
CA GLN A 36 10.12 -41.01 -17.12
C GLN A 36 9.68 -41.53 -15.75
N ILE A 37 10.41 -41.20 -14.68
CA ILE A 37 10.04 -41.57 -13.31
C ILE A 37 8.83 -40.79 -12.83
N ALA A 38 8.74 -39.52 -13.18
CA ALA A 38 7.57 -38.66 -12.88
C ALA A 38 6.28 -39.13 -13.59
N GLY A 39 6.42 -39.79 -14.77
CA GLY A 39 5.29 -40.33 -15.54
C GLY A 39 4.73 -41.67 -15.04
N THR A 40 5.39 -42.36 -14.12
CA THR A 40 5.01 -43.72 -13.68
C THR A 40 4.32 -43.79 -12.30
N GLY A 41 3.84 -42.66 -11.75
CA GLY A 41 3.01 -42.67 -10.53
C GLY A 41 3.71 -43.05 -9.20
N ILE A 42 5.00 -43.42 -9.22
CA ILE A 42 5.74 -43.83 -8.01
C ILE A 42 6.28 -42.64 -7.21
N VAL A 43 6.35 -41.45 -7.82
CA VAL A 43 6.80 -40.22 -7.15
C VAL A 43 5.72 -39.64 -6.23
N ALA A 44 4.46 -39.97 -6.45
CA ALA A 44 3.36 -39.43 -5.67
C ALA A 44 3.35 -39.88 -4.20
N SER A 45 3.86 -41.07 -3.90
CA SER A 45 3.85 -41.63 -2.54
C SER A 45 5.01 -41.13 -1.65
N TYR A 46 6.12 -40.68 -2.26
CA TYR A 46 7.28 -40.17 -1.50
C TYR A 46 7.20 -38.71 -1.15
N PHE A 47 6.36 -37.93 -1.87
CA PHE A 47 6.14 -36.50 -1.60
C PHE A 47 4.84 -36.24 -0.85
N ALA A 48 4.03 -37.25 -0.58
CA ALA A 48 2.74 -37.07 0.12
C ALA A 48 2.91 -36.56 1.55
N ASP A 49 4.03 -36.82 2.21
CA ASP A 49 4.32 -36.36 3.57
C ASP A 49 4.97 -34.95 3.62
N VAL A 50 5.44 -34.46 2.47
CA VAL A 50 6.12 -33.12 2.38
C VAL A 50 5.26 -32.08 1.67
N ILE A 51 4.29 -32.53 0.85
CA ILE A 51 3.36 -31.65 0.15
C ILE A 51 2.07 -31.58 0.96
N SER A 52 1.80 -30.41 1.53
CA SER A 52 0.53 -30.16 2.22
C SER A 52 -0.64 -30.64 1.35
N PRO A 53 -1.69 -31.30 1.92
CA PRO A 53 -2.85 -31.82 1.19
C PRO A 53 -3.56 -30.80 0.27
N ARG A 54 -3.28 -29.50 0.47
CA ARG A 54 -3.81 -28.41 -0.37
C ARG A 54 -3.24 -28.35 -1.80
N LEU A 55 -2.09 -28.95 -2.07
CA LEU A 55 -1.48 -28.96 -3.42
C LEU A 55 -2.04 -30.08 -4.33
N LEU A 56 -2.80 -31.03 -3.77
CA LEU A 56 -3.43 -32.13 -4.52
C LEU A 56 -4.94 -31.91 -4.75
N GLN A 57 -5.51 -30.81 -4.26
CA GLN A 57 -6.85 -30.42 -4.67
C GLN A 57 -6.76 -29.94 -6.13
N GLY A 58 -7.36 -30.74 -7.02
CA GLY A 58 -7.42 -30.46 -8.46
C GLY A 58 -7.83 -29.04 -8.74
N ALA A 59 -7.43 -28.53 -9.91
CA ALA A 59 -7.70 -27.19 -10.38
C ALA A 59 -9.07 -26.70 -9.90
N SER A 60 -9.10 -25.91 -8.83
CA SER A 60 -10.31 -25.25 -8.38
C SER A 60 -10.72 -24.35 -9.53
N ILE A 61 -11.92 -24.55 -10.03
CA ILE A 61 -12.59 -23.55 -10.85
C ILE A 61 -12.41 -22.24 -10.07
N ALA A 62 -11.71 -21.29 -10.68
CA ALA A 62 -11.50 -19.98 -10.04
C ALA A 62 -12.86 -19.51 -9.52
N PRO A 63 -13.02 -19.20 -8.23
CA PRO A 63 -14.30 -18.72 -7.74
C PRO A 63 -14.70 -17.54 -8.61
N ASN A 64 -16.00 -17.39 -8.92
CA ASN A 64 -16.48 -16.22 -9.63
C ASN A 64 -16.01 -14.99 -8.86
N VAL A 65 -15.03 -14.29 -9.42
CA VAL A 65 -14.43 -13.11 -8.76
C VAL A 65 -15.50 -12.02 -8.74
N TYR A 66 -15.97 -11.70 -7.55
CA TYR A 66 -16.91 -10.60 -7.38
C TYR A 66 -16.11 -9.32 -7.13
N LEU A 67 -16.21 -8.38 -8.06
CA LEU A 67 -15.61 -7.05 -7.92
C LEU A 67 -16.65 -6.06 -7.40
N ARG A 68 -16.33 -5.34 -6.35
CA ARG A 68 -17.23 -4.35 -5.75
C ARG A 68 -17.48 -3.17 -6.68
N SER A 69 -16.44 -2.65 -7.32
CA SER A 69 -16.54 -1.51 -8.26
C SER A 69 -17.30 -0.32 -7.68
N THR A 70 -17.11 -0.06 -6.39
CA THR A 70 -17.84 0.99 -5.64
C THR A 70 -17.11 2.32 -5.64
N ALA A 71 -15.79 2.32 -5.90
CA ALA A 71 -14.96 3.49 -5.90
C ALA A 71 -14.38 3.79 -7.29
N LYS A 72 -14.17 5.08 -7.58
CA LYS A 72 -13.48 5.56 -8.78
C LYS A 72 -12.03 5.92 -8.52
N ASN A 73 -11.75 6.34 -7.28
CA ASN A 73 -10.44 6.79 -6.84
C ASN A 73 -10.09 6.17 -5.49
N CYS A 74 -8.79 6.11 -5.19
CA CYS A 74 -8.27 5.74 -3.89
C CYS A 74 -7.38 6.88 -3.35
N ILE A 75 -7.62 7.31 -2.12
CA ILE A 75 -6.68 8.11 -1.32
C ILE A 75 -6.05 7.15 -0.31
N PHE A 76 -4.76 6.89 -0.49
CA PHE A 76 -3.98 5.95 0.31
C PHE A 76 -3.08 6.74 1.27
N ILE A 77 -3.44 6.78 2.55
CA ILE A 77 -2.70 7.48 3.60
C ILE A 77 -1.79 6.49 4.30
N PHE A 78 -0.49 6.63 4.08
CA PHE A 78 0.52 5.77 4.69
C PHE A 78 1.19 6.48 5.86
N LEU A 79 0.98 5.96 7.08
CA LEU A 79 1.53 6.50 8.32
C LEU A 79 2.86 5.80 8.62
N ALA A 80 3.96 6.32 8.05
CA ALA A 80 5.27 5.69 8.13
C ALA A 80 5.92 5.88 9.50
N GLY A 81 6.41 4.78 10.05
CA GLY A 81 6.93 4.69 11.40
C GLY A 81 6.01 3.92 12.36
N ALA A 82 4.89 3.38 11.87
CA ALA A 82 3.99 2.53 12.63
C ALA A 82 3.37 3.23 13.86
N PRO A 83 2.31 4.02 13.67
CA PRO A 83 1.58 4.67 14.78
C PRO A 83 1.11 3.64 15.79
N SER A 84 1.03 4.06 17.05
CA SER A 84 0.49 3.23 18.11
C SER A 84 -1.01 2.99 17.92
N ASN A 85 -1.35 1.88 17.27
CA ASN A 85 -2.74 1.49 17.03
C ASN A 85 -3.52 1.35 18.35
N ILE A 86 -2.85 0.95 19.43
CA ILE A 86 -3.47 0.75 20.75
C ILE A 86 -3.72 2.08 21.51
N ASP A 87 -3.16 3.17 21.04
CA ASP A 87 -3.42 4.51 21.56
C ASP A 87 -4.36 5.31 20.61
N THR A 88 -4.74 4.74 19.45
CA THR A 88 -5.55 5.38 18.41
C THR A 88 -6.73 4.51 17.97
N TRP A 89 -6.50 3.57 17.02
CA TRP A 89 -7.56 2.87 16.28
C TRP A 89 -8.10 1.61 16.98
N ASP A 90 -7.30 1.00 17.85
CA ASP A 90 -7.66 -0.15 18.69
C ASP A 90 -7.33 0.14 20.16
N LEU A 91 -7.93 1.20 20.69
CA LEU A 91 -7.58 1.75 22.00
C LEU A 91 -7.61 0.67 23.09
N LYS A 92 -6.47 0.53 23.78
CA LYS A 92 -6.30 -0.31 24.98
C LYS A 92 -6.01 0.59 26.18
N GLU A 93 -6.91 0.61 27.14
CA GLU A 93 -6.81 1.47 28.31
C GLU A 93 -6.17 0.73 29.49
N GLY A 94 -5.34 1.45 30.24
CA GLY A 94 -4.68 0.97 31.46
C GLY A 94 -4.06 2.12 32.23
N ALA A 95 -3.30 1.80 33.29
CA ALA A 95 -2.62 2.81 34.11
C ALA A 95 -1.61 3.66 33.34
N TRP A 96 -1.21 3.23 32.12
CA TRP A 96 -0.31 3.94 31.19
C TRP A 96 -1.04 4.97 30.31
N THR A 97 -2.37 4.89 30.22
CA THR A 97 -3.14 5.75 29.30
C THR A 97 -3.23 7.17 29.85
N PRO A 98 -2.77 8.19 29.08
CA PRO A 98 -2.94 9.57 29.51
C PRO A 98 -4.40 9.96 29.69
N THR A 99 -4.70 10.70 30.77
CA THR A 99 -6.08 11.08 31.12
C THR A 99 -6.71 12.04 30.11
N ASP A 100 -5.89 12.85 29.44
CA ASP A 100 -6.33 13.81 28.42
C ASP A 100 -6.64 13.16 27.04
N PHE A 101 -6.44 11.86 26.88
CA PHE A 101 -7.02 11.14 25.74
C PHE A 101 -8.54 11.16 25.77
N ALA A 102 -9.15 11.38 26.94
CA ALA A 102 -10.59 11.46 27.15
C ALA A 102 -11.38 10.41 26.35
N PRO A 103 -11.11 9.11 26.57
CA PRO A 103 -11.70 8.05 25.78
C PRO A 103 -13.22 8.06 25.84
N THR A 104 -13.87 8.02 24.67
CA THR A 104 -15.33 8.00 24.53
C THR A 104 -15.78 6.76 23.78
N THR A 105 -16.96 6.25 24.10
CA THR A 105 -17.54 5.07 23.45
C THR A 105 -18.55 5.50 22.39
N TYR A 106 -18.39 4.97 21.18
CA TYR A 106 -19.23 5.23 20.01
C TYR A 106 -19.89 3.94 19.49
N SER A 107 -20.80 4.09 18.55
CA SER A 107 -21.39 2.97 17.80
C SER A 107 -21.95 1.87 18.68
N GLY A 108 -22.96 2.19 19.50
CA GLY A 108 -23.66 1.19 20.31
C GLY A 108 -22.82 0.53 21.39
N GLY A 109 -21.69 1.14 21.79
CA GLY A 109 -20.81 0.66 22.85
C GLY A 109 -19.60 -0.15 22.38
N ASN A 110 -19.42 -0.34 21.07
CA ASN A 110 -18.35 -1.21 20.55
C ASN A 110 -17.05 -0.49 20.21
N LEU A 111 -17.12 0.79 19.81
CA LEU A 111 -15.95 1.58 19.44
C LEU A 111 -15.51 2.48 20.59
N ARG A 112 -14.40 2.15 21.23
CA ARG A 112 -13.71 2.99 22.18
C ARG A 112 -12.67 3.84 21.45
N PHE A 113 -12.74 5.18 21.56
CA PHE A 113 -11.93 6.10 20.77
C PHE A 113 -11.35 7.24 21.60
N PRO A 114 -10.07 7.65 21.40
CA PRO A 114 -9.41 8.71 22.16
C PRO A 114 -9.84 10.09 21.65
N GLN A 115 -11.03 10.53 22.01
CA GLN A 115 -11.63 11.79 21.53
C GLN A 115 -10.79 13.02 21.88
N GLY A 116 -10.12 13.04 23.02
CA GLY A 116 -9.26 14.15 23.41
C GLY A 116 -7.99 14.25 22.58
N LEU A 117 -7.53 13.13 22.01
CA LEU A 117 -6.36 13.07 21.14
C LEU A 117 -6.72 13.38 19.66
N LEU A 118 -7.90 12.93 19.20
CA LEU A 118 -8.34 12.99 17.81
C LEU A 118 -9.77 13.54 17.67
N PRO A 119 -10.03 14.82 18.13
CA PRO A 119 -11.38 15.36 18.21
C PRO A 119 -12.05 15.60 16.86
N ASN A 120 -11.30 15.94 15.81
CA ASN A 120 -11.87 16.15 14.46
C ASN A 120 -12.19 14.82 13.79
N THR A 121 -11.32 13.85 13.89
CA THR A 121 -11.54 12.47 13.41
C THR A 121 -12.77 11.84 14.08
N ALA A 122 -12.98 12.11 15.39
CA ALA A 122 -14.11 11.61 16.16
C ALA A 122 -15.48 12.04 15.58
N GLN A 123 -15.54 13.12 14.81
CA GLN A 123 -16.77 13.62 14.18
C GLN A 123 -17.17 12.78 12.95
N HIS A 124 -16.32 11.90 12.46
CA HIS A 124 -16.52 11.12 11.24
C HIS A 124 -16.55 9.60 11.47
N LEU A 125 -16.60 9.14 12.73
CA LEU A 125 -16.57 7.71 13.06
C LEU A 125 -17.76 6.95 12.43
N ASP A 126 -18.88 7.60 12.21
CA ASP A 126 -20.05 7.05 11.51
C ASP A 126 -19.80 6.78 10.01
N LYS A 127 -18.70 7.25 9.46
CA LYS A 127 -18.24 7.03 8.07
C LYS A 127 -17.03 6.10 7.97
N MET A 128 -16.51 5.61 9.09
CA MET A 128 -15.25 4.88 9.15
C MET A 128 -15.47 3.43 9.59
N THR A 129 -14.69 2.52 9.02
CA THR A 129 -14.55 1.12 9.47
C THR A 129 -13.13 0.87 9.94
N PHE A 130 -13.00 0.24 11.11
CA PHE A 130 -11.72 -0.10 11.73
C PHE A 130 -11.50 -1.61 11.64
N VAL A 131 -10.44 -2.03 10.95
CA VAL A 131 -10.07 -3.43 10.80
C VAL A 131 -8.94 -3.75 11.77
N ARG A 132 -9.24 -4.45 12.86
CA ARG A 132 -8.35 -4.72 14.00
C ARG A 132 -7.66 -6.08 13.94
N SER A 133 -8.12 -6.97 13.08
CA SER A 133 -7.52 -8.30 12.86
C SER A 133 -6.35 -8.29 11.88
N GLY A 134 -5.74 -7.12 11.64
CA GLY A 134 -4.58 -6.96 10.77
C GLY A 134 -3.30 -7.54 11.39
N LEU A 135 -2.44 -8.13 10.55
CA LEU A 135 -1.13 -8.65 10.97
C LEU A 135 -0.10 -8.45 9.85
N ALA A 136 0.92 -7.66 10.14
CA ALA A 136 2.05 -7.42 9.26
C ALA A 136 2.93 -8.68 9.10
N TRP A 137 3.76 -8.70 8.05
CA TRP A 137 4.71 -9.78 7.82
C TRP A 137 6.08 -9.53 8.45
N ALA A 138 6.41 -8.28 8.74
CA ALA A 138 7.73 -7.90 9.23
C ALA A 138 7.61 -6.74 10.21
N ALA A 139 8.40 -6.78 11.28
CA ALA A 139 8.54 -5.71 12.27
C ALA A 139 9.83 -4.89 12.04
N VAL A 140 10.22 -4.71 10.77
CA VAL A 140 11.35 -3.88 10.34
C VAL A 140 10.82 -2.87 9.33
N HIS A 141 10.97 -1.56 9.61
CA HIS A 141 10.33 -0.49 8.84
C HIS A 141 10.52 -0.59 7.32
N PRO A 142 11.73 -0.63 6.74
CA PRO A 142 11.87 -0.66 5.28
C PRO A 142 11.24 -1.90 4.64
N LEU A 143 11.29 -3.05 5.32
CA LEU A 143 10.73 -4.29 4.84
C LEU A 143 9.19 -4.26 4.90
N GLY A 144 8.63 -3.86 6.04
CA GLY A 144 7.18 -3.74 6.24
C GLY A 144 6.56 -2.68 5.33
N GLN A 145 7.20 -1.51 5.20
CA GLN A 145 6.76 -0.43 4.30
C GLN A 145 6.70 -0.90 2.85
N SER A 146 7.75 -1.55 2.38
CA SER A 146 7.76 -2.09 1.01
C SER A 146 6.66 -3.14 0.84
N TRP A 147 6.52 -4.08 1.79
CA TRP A 147 5.52 -5.14 1.72
C TRP A 147 4.09 -4.61 1.61
N ALA A 148 3.75 -3.64 2.47
CA ALA A 148 2.43 -3.02 2.47
C ALA A 148 2.09 -2.32 1.16
N GLN A 149 3.09 -1.86 0.42
CA GLN A 149 2.92 -1.08 -0.81
C GLN A 149 3.05 -1.89 -2.09
N ILE A 150 3.58 -3.12 -2.04
CA ILE A 150 3.68 -4.03 -3.20
C ILE A 150 2.90 -5.34 -3.02
N ALA A 151 2.23 -5.53 -1.87
CA ALA A 151 1.44 -6.69 -1.52
C ALA A 151 2.18 -8.04 -1.65
N ARG A 152 3.48 -8.06 -1.35
CA ARG A 152 4.29 -9.29 -1.36
C ARG A 152 5.64 -9.11 -0.69
N ASN A 153 6.34 -10.21 -0.45
CA ASN A 153 7.70 -10.18 0.08
C ASN A 153 8.66 -9.46 -0.88
N PRO A 154 9.19 -8.28 -0.52
CA PRO A 154 10.14 -7.55 -1.38
C PRO A 154 11.46 -8.28 -1.59
N GLY A 155 11.86 -9.19 -0.69
CA GLY A 155 13.05 -10.05 -0.83
C GLY A 155 12.84 -11.26 -1.74
N GLY A 156 11.61 -11.55 -2.16
CA GLY A 156 11.31 -12.63 -3.09
C GLY A 156 11.64 -12.28 -4.54
N ALA A 157 11.77 -13.28 -5.40
CA ALA A 157 12.12 -13.07 -6.81
C ALA A 157 11.11 -12.15 -7.53
N THR A 158 9.80 -12.35 -7.32
CA THR A 158 8.76 -11.47 -7.86
C THR A 158 8.63 -10.16 -7.10
N GLY A 159 9.08 -10.09 -5.85
CA GLY A 159 9.10 -8.87 -5.05
C GLY A 159 10.11 -7.85 -5.57
N SER A 160 11.28 -8.30 -6.03
CA SER A 160 12.33 -7.42 -6.56
C SER A 160 11.93 -6.67 -7.84
N ILE A 161 10.92 -7.17 -8.55
CA ILE A 161 10.38 -6.56 -9.77
C ILE A 161 8.97 -5.99 -9.59
N ALA A 162 8.43 -6.10 -8.38
CA ALA A 162 7.03 -5.76 -8.13
C ALA A 162 6.75 -4.27 -8.32
N PRO A 163 5.69 -3.92 -9.05
CA PRO A 163 5.17 -2.57 -9.05
C PRO A 163 4.51 -2.24 -7.72
N HIS A 164 4.51 -0.96 -7.36
CA HIS A 164 3.62 -0.42 -6.34
C HIS A 164 2.15 -0.70 -6.68
N ILE A 165 1.30 -0.94 -5.67
CA ILE A 165 -0.14 -1.18 -5.89
C ILE A 165 -0.80 -0.05 -6.70
N GLY A 166 -0.43 1.21 -6.48
CA GLY A 166 -0.88 2.36 -7.28
C GLY A 166 -0.44 2.33 -8.74
N ALA A 167 0.71 1.71 -9.06
CA ALA A 167 1.14 1.53 -10.43
C ALA A 167 0.27 0.51 -11.19
N VAL A 168 -0.18 -0.54 -10.50
CA VAL A 168 -1.18 -1.48 -11.05
C VAL A 168 -2.51 -0.77 -11.27
N VAL A 169 -2.99 0.04 -10.32
CA VAL A 169 -4.20 0.86 -10.51
C VAL A 169 -4.06 1.79 -11.71
N SER A 170 -2.90 2.45 -11.86
CA SER A 170 -2.63 3.33 -13.00
C SER A 170 -2.69 2.57 -14.32
N LEU A 171 -2.11 1.36 -14.40
CA LEU A 171 -2.16 0.49 -15.56
C LEU A 171 -3.61 0.09 -15.91
N GLU A 172 -4.33 -0.47 -14.95
CA GLU A 172 -5.69 -0.99 -15.17
C GLU A 172 -6.69 0.12 -15.51
N SER A 173 -6.45 1.34 -15.03
CA SER A 173 -7.31 2.49 -15.34
C SER A 173 -7.16 3.02 -16.77
N GLN A 174 -6.14 2.61 -17.54
CA GLN A 174 -5.90 3.13 -18.90
C GLN A 174 -7.08 2.85 -19.84
N VAL A 175 -7.71 1.69 -19.71
CA VAL A 175 -8.86 1.32 -20.57
C VAL A 175 -10.07 2.24 -20.37
N ASN A 176 -10.15 2.93 -19.25
CA ASN A 176 -11.26 3.82 -18.89
C ASN A 176 -10.90 5.31 -18.99
N ARG A 177 -9.70 5.66 -19.53
CA ARG A 177 -9.33 7.07 -19.69
C ARG A 177 -10.21 7.76 -20.71
N GLN A 178 -10.57 9.00 -20.38
CA GLN A 178 -11.40 9.85 -21.22
C GLN A 178 -10.53 10.93 -21.90
N ILE A 179 -11.07 11.52 -22.97
CA ILE A 179 -10.49 12.72 -23.56
C ILE A 179 -10.45 13.81 -22.48
N GLY A 180 -9.24 14.35 -22.22
CA GLY A 180 -9.02 15.34 -21.15
C GLY A 180 -8.50 14.77 -19.82
N ASP A 181 -8.33 13.46 -19.72
CA ASP A 181 -7.61 12.82 -18.61
C ASP A 181 -6.10 13.03 -18.80
N VAL A 182 -5.58 14.13 -18.28
CA VAL A 182 -4.17 14.54 -18.43
C VAL A 182 -3.31 14.21 -17.21
N LEU A 183 -3.92 13.94 -16.05
CA LEU A 183 -3.19 13.58 -14.84
C LEU A 183 -2.67 12.14 -14.93
N PRO A 184 -1.46 11.86 -14.38
CA PRO A 184 -1.02 10.48 -14.17
C PRO A 184 -2.02 9.70 -13.31
N GLY A 185 -2.20 8.41 -13.60
CA GLY A 185 -3.11 7.54 -12.84
C GLY A 185 -2.68 7.34 -11.39
N PHE A 186 -1.38 7.41 -11.11
CA PHE A 186 -0.78 7.30 -9.80
C PHE A 186 0.00 8.58 -9.43
N ILE A 187 -0.41 9.26 -8.38
CA ILE A 187 0.23 10.47 -7.86
C ILE A 187 0.66 10.21 -6.40
N ALA A 188 1.89 10.58 -6.07
CA ALA A 188 2.46 10.38 -4.75
C ALA A 188 2.86 11.73 -4.14
N LEU A 189 2.19 12.11 -3.05
CA LEU A 189 2.34 13.39 -2.37
C LEU A 189 3.17 13.20 -1.10
N ASN A 190 4.23 13.98 -0.93
CA ASN A 190 5.13 13.87 0.23
C ASN A 190 5.62 12.41 0.47
N SER A 191 5.86 11.65 -0.59
CA SER A 191 6.07 10.21 -0.54
C SER A 191 7.40 9.81 -1.19
N ALA A 192 8.51 10.35 -0.71
CA ALA A 192 9.83 10.01 -1.21
C ALA A 192 10.21 8.55 -0.85
N GLY A 193 10.92 7.88 -1.75
CA GLY A 193 11.50 6.55 -1.48
C GLY A 193 10.51 5.38 -1.53
N ILE A 194 9.27 5.59 -1.99
CA ILE A 194 8.30 4.51 -2.17
C ILE A 194 8.65 3.61 -3.38
N PRO A 195 8.16 2.37 -3.44
CA PRO A 195 8.29 1.52 -4.61
C PRO A 195 7.74 2.20 -5.87
N SER A 196 8.38 1.98 -7.01
CA SER A 196 8.01 2.58 -8.30
C SER A 196 7.09 1.65 -9.11
N SER A 197 7.12 1.77 -10.45
CA SER A 197 6.36 0.90 -11.36
C SER A 197 6.90 -0.53 -11.47
N GLY A 198 7.99 -0.86 -10.80
CA GLY A 198 8.62 -2.18 -10.91
C GLY A 198 8.99 -2.50 -12.36
N TYR A 199 8.53 -3.66 -12.86
CA TYR A 199 8.77 -4.05 -14.26
C TYR A 199 7.81 -3.39 -15.27
N LEU A 200 6.76 -2.71 -14.80
CA LEU A 200 5.84 -2.00 -15.67
C LEU A 200 6.50 -0.76 -16.28
N PRO A 201 6.04 -0.27 -17.44
CA PRO A 201 6.51 0.98 -18.01
C PRO A 201 6.52 2.16 -17.04
N ALA A 202 7.47 3.07 -17.21
CA ALA A 202 7.65 4.25 -16.37
C ALA A 202 6.43 5.19 -16.36
N THR A 203 5.57 5.12 -17.37
CA THR A 203 4.30 5.86 -17.44
C THR A 203 3.32 5.51 -16.31
N TYR A 204 3.50 4.36 -15.65
CA TYR A 204 2.71 3.92 -14.51
C TYR A 204 3.39 4.18 -13.16
N ALA A 205 4.62 4.71 -13.18
CA ALA A 205 5.32 5.09 -11.96
C ALA A 205 4.58 6.21 -11.22
N PRO A 206 4.80 6.36 -9.88
CA PRO A 206 4.23 7.46 -9.14
C PRO A 206 4.74 8.81 -9.66
N PHE A 207 3.83 9.71 -9.97
CA PHE A 207 4.17 11.12 -10.17
C PHE A 207 4.37 11.76 -8.80
N GLN A 208 5.63 11.91 -8.41
CA GLN A 208 6.00 12.39 -7.06
C GLN A 208 5.93 13.91 -6.99
N VAL A 209 5.22 14.43 -5.99
CA VAL A 209 5.05 15.86 -5.75
C VAL A 209 5.31 16.17 -4.28
N LEU A 210 6.19 17.12 -4.02
CA LEU A 210 6.29 17.76 -2.73
C LEU A 210 5.31 18.95 -2.71
N PRO A 211 4.32 18.97 -1.82
CA PRO A 211 3.34 20.06 -1.74
C PRO A 211 3.99 21.41 -1.44
N VAL A 212 3.69 22.38 -2.28
CA VAL A 212 4.01 23.80 -2.07
C VAL A 212 2.83 24.66 -2.53
N SER A 213 2.60 25.80 -1.89
CA SER A 213 1.42 26.65 -2.13
C SER A 213 1.28 27.13 -3.57
N THR A 214 2.39 27.25 -4.30
CA THR A 214 2.42 27.70 -5.70
C THR A 214 2.14 26.59 -6.73
N GLY A 215 1.99 25.32 -6.28
CA GLY A 215 1.76 24.17 -7.14
C GLY A 215 3.05 23.55 -7.68
N LEU A 216 3.04 23.06 -8.92
CA LEU A 216 4.17 22.33 -9.52
C LEU A 216 5.29 23.32 -9.91
N PRO A 217 6.51 23.18 -9.39
CA PRO A 217 7.57 24.19 -9.57
C PRO A 217 8.09 24.26 -11.01
N THR A 218 7.89 23.21 -11.82
CA THR A 218 8.45 23.11 -13.18
C THR A 218 7.37 22.90 -14.25
N ILE A 219 6.14 23.38 -13.99
CA ILE A 219 5.02 23.22 -14.92
C ILE A 219 5.19 24.06 -16.20
N THR A 220 6.01 25.10 -16.15
CA THR A 220 6.31 25.96 -17.30
C THR A 220 7.79 25.88 -17.65
N HIS A 221 8.10 25.81 -18.97
CA HIS A 221 9.47 25.84 -19.43
C HIS A 221 10.04 27.27 -19.32
N PRO A 222 11.28 27.47 -18.82
CA PRO A 222 11.86 28.81 -18.64
C PRO A 222 12.00 29.60 -19.92
N ASP A 223 12.22 28.92 -21.07
CA ASP A 223 12.32 29.57 -22.41
C ASP A 223 10.95 29.74 -23.09
N GLY A 224 9.86 29.44 -22.41
CA GLY A 224 8.49 29.53 -22.92
C GLY A 224 8.00 28.30 -23.71
N ALA A 225 6.69 28.25 -23.90
CA ALA A 225 6.00 27.08 -24.49
C ALA A 225 6.40 26.82 -25.95
N ALA A 226 6.62 27.87 -26.76
CA ALA A 226 7.00 27.72 -28.19
C ALA A 226 8.35 27.00 -28.30
N ARG A 227 9.38 27.49 -27.59
CA ARG A 227 10.72 26.88 -27.65
C ARG A 227 10.74 25.46 -27.02
N PHE A 228 9.92 25.23 -26.02
CA PHE A 228 9.73 23.86 -25.49
C PHE A 228 9.13 22.93 -26.55
N THR A 229 8.10 23.37 -27.26
CA THR A 229 7.46 22.61 -28.33
C THR A 229 8.44 22.30 -29.47
N ASP A 230 9.29 23.26 -29.90
CA ASP A 230 10.31 23.04 -30.90
C ASP A 230 11.32 21.96 -30.48
N ARG A 231 11.80 22.03 -29.22
CA ARG A 231 12.72 21.03 -28.68
C ARG A 231 12.08 19.64 -28.59
N TRP A 232 10.80 19.59 -28.17
CA TRP A 232 10.02 18.37 -28.09
C TRP A 232 9.83 17.73 -29.48
N ASN A 233 9.44 18.50 -30.47
CA ASN A 233 9.34 18.05 -31.86
C ASN A 233 10.68 17.51 -32.39
N PHE A 234 11.78 18.19 -32.08
CA PHE A 234 13.12 17.76 -32.49
C PHE A 234 13.52 16.45 -31.81
N LEU A 235 13.22 16.25 -30.52
CA LEU A 235 13.44 14.99 -29.82
C LEU A 235 12.71 13.83 -30.52
N HIS A 236 11.42 14.01 -30.85
CA HIS A 236 10.66 13.00 -31.57
C HIS A 236 11.20 12.67 -32.94
N GLN A 237 11.72 13.66 -33.65
CA GLN A 237 12.40 13.43 -34.95
C GLN A 237 13.68 12.58 -34.77
N LEU A 238 14.46 12.82 -33.72
CA LEU A 238 15.66 12.04 -33.42
C LEU A 238 15.33 10.60 -33.06
N ASP A 239 14.23 10.39 -32.33
CA ASP A 239 13.83 9.08 -31.84
C ASP A 239 12.96 8.29 -32.83
N ALA A 240 12.45 8.89 -33.88
CA ALA A 240 11.55 8.25 -34.85
C ALA A 240 12.08 6.91 -35.41
N ASN A 241 13.39 6.80 -35.62
CA ASN A 241 14.03 5.59 -36.11
C ASN A 241 14.54 4.64 -34.97
N ARG A 242 14.31 4.98 -33.70
CA ARG A 242 14.80 4.23 -32.51
C ARG A 242 13.74 3.37 -31.86
N THR A 243 12.50 3.40 -32.37
CA THR A 243 11.35 2.64 -31.81
C THR A 243 11.33 1.16 -32.24
N SER A 244 12.34 0.71 -33.01
CA SER A 244 12.51 -0.68 -33.42
C SER A 244 13.83 -1.27 -32.88
N GLY A 245 13.99 -2.58 -32.98
CA GLY A 245 15.17 -3.29 -32.49
C GLY A 245 15.20 -3.52 -30.97
N ALA A 246 16.36 -3.88 -30.43
CA ALA A 246 16.53 -4.31 -29.03
C ALA A 246 16.16 -3.25 -27.99
N LEU A 247 16.26 -1.96 -28.32
CA LEU A 247 15.89 -0.85 -27.44
C LEU A 247 14.54 -0.22 -27.80
N GLY A 248 13.88 -0.69 -28.87
CA GLY A 248 12.68 -0.06 -29.43
C GLY A 248 11.55 0.11 -28.42
N LYS A 249 11.25 -0.93 -27.64
CA LYS A 249 10.24 -0.85 -26.56
C LYS A 249 10.60 0.20 -25.51
N LYS A 250 11.85 0.29 -25.05
CA LYS A 250 12.30 1.27 -24.07
C LYS A 250 12.22 2.70 -24.59
N THR A 251 12.57 2.90 -25.88
CA THR A 251 12.44 4.21 -26.53
C THR A 251 10.99 4.63 -26.64
N LEU A 252 10.09 3.72 -27.01
CA LEU A 252 8.66 3.97 -27.09
C LEU A 252 8.08 4.30 -25.71
N ASP A 253 8.42 3.54 -24.69
CA ASP A 253 7.98 3.79 -23.31
C ASP A 253 8.45 5.16 -22.80
N MET A 254 9.68 5.57 -23.13
CA MET A 254 10.20 6.89 -22.79
C MET A 254 9.49 8.03 -23.54
N ASN A 255 9.22 7.86 -24.83
CA ASN A 255 8.46 8.84 -25.62
C ASN A 255 7.05 9.01 -25.05
N ASN A 256 6.36 7.92 -24.73
CA ASN A 256 5.05 7.96 -24.09
C ASN A 256 5.09 8.71 -22.75
N PHE A 257 6.15 8.55 -21.96
CA PHE A 257 6.35 9.30 -20.73
C PHE A 257 6.53 10.81 -20.97
N TYR A 258 7.34 11.18 -21.98
CA TYR A 258 7.52 12.59 -22.37
C TYR A 258 6.22 13.21 -22.90
N ASP A 259 5.42 12.47 -23.68
CA ASP A 259 4.14 12.92 -24.21
C ASP A 259 3.14 13.20 -23.09
N GLN A 260 3.06 12.32 -22.10
CA GLN A 260 2.22 12.54 -20.92
C GLN A 260 2.68 13.76 -20.10
N SER A 261 4.00 13.94 -19.95
CA SER A 261 4.55 15.09 -19.25
C SER A 261 4.22 16.39 -19.97
N LYS A 262 4.35 16.41 -21.33
CA LYS A 262 3.97 17.57 -22.14
C LYS A 262 2.48 17.86 -22.05
N ALA A 263 1.63 16.84 -22.15
CA ALA A 263 0.19 17.00 -22.02
C ALA A 263 -0.21 17.61 -20.66
N LEU A 264 0.48 17.21 -19.60
CA LEU A 264 0.30 17.79 -18.26
C LEU A 264 0.70 19.27 -18.22
N MET A 265 1.85 19.62 -18.82
CA MET A 265 2.35 21.02 -18.87
C MET A 265 1.46 21.93 -19.73
N ASP A 266 0.92 21.41 -20.83
CA ASP A 266 0.07 22.17 -21.74
C ASP A 266 -1.39 22.31 -21.27
N ALA A 267 -1.81 21.50 -20.29
CA ALA A 267 -3.21 21.48 -19.86
C ALA A 267 -3.58 22.70 -18.99
N PRO A 268 -4.61 23.47 -19.39
CA PRO A 268 -5.02 24.64 -18.63
C PRO A 268 -5.50 24.30 -17.22
N GLY A 269 -5.08 25.11 -16.23
CA GLY A 269 -5.55 25.01 -14.85
C GLY A 269 -4.98 23.84 -14.05
N ILE A 270 -4.12 23.00 -14.62
CA ILE A 270 -3.55 21.85 -13.91
C ILE A 270 -2.73 22.27 -12.69
N ASN A 271 -1.95 23.36 -12.81
CA ASN A 271 -1.17 23.85 -11.66
C ASN A 271 -2.03 24.16 -10.44
N GLY A 272 -3.23 24.70 -10.66
CA GLY A 272 -4.19 25.01 -9.59
C GLY A 272 -4.66 23.77 -8.81
N LEU A 273 -4.58 22.57 -9.37
CA LEU A 273 -4.92 21.34 -8.66
C LEU A 273 -3.85 20.94 -7.64
N PHE A 274 -2.62 21.38 -7.86
CA PHE A 274 -1.47 21.10 -6.99
C PHE A 274 -1.12 22.28 -6.06
N SER A 275 -1.86 23.39 -6.14
CA SER A 275 -1.71 24.55 -5.28
C SER A 275 -2.77 24.58 -4.17
N PHE A 276 -2.53 25.37 -3.15
CA PHE A 276 -3.46 25.60 -2.05
C PHE A 276 -3.33 27.02 -1.51
N SER A 277 -4.41 27.56 -0.96
CA SER A 277 -4.46 28.88 -0.33
C SER A 277 -3.96 28.84 1.12
N ALA A 278 -3.69 30.02 1.70
CA ALA A 278 -3.35 30.13 3.12
C ALA A 278 -4.50 29.66 4.03
N ASP A 279 -5.75 29.88 3.62
CA ASP A 279 -6.93 29.43 4.38
C ASP A 279 -7.05 27.91 4.36
N GLU A 280 -6.79 27.26 3.22
CA GLU A 280 -6.77 25.80 3.10
C GLU A 280 -5.62 25.22 3.92
N HIS A 281 -4.43 25.81 3.85
CA HIS A 281 -3.29 25.42 4.69
C HIS A 281 -3.67 25.42 6.18
N THR A 282 -4.32 26.49 6.63
CA THR A 282 -4.78 26.63 8.02
C THR A 282 -5.86 25.60 8.36
N LYS A 283 -6.88 25.46 7.50
CA LYS A 283 -7.98 24.53 7.68
C LYS A 283 -7.50 23.09 7.83
N TYR A 284 -6.45 22.70 7.10
CA TYR A 284 -5.87 21.35 7.11
C TYR A 284 -4.69 21.21 8.11
N GLY A 285 -4.58 22.10 9.10
CA GLY A 285 -3.66 21.95 10.24
C GLY A 285 -2.23 22.42 9.97
N SER A 286 -2.01 23.30 8.98
CA SER A 286 -0.75 24.01 8.73
C SER A 286 0.50 23.10 8.68
N SER A 287 0.41 22.00 7.97
CA SER A 287 1.49 21.02 7.83
C SER A 287 1.59 20.51 6.39
N THR A 288 2.78 20.04 5.98
CA THR A 288 2.98 19.40 4.66
C THR A 288 2.05 18.19 4.45
N PHE A 289 1.70 17.46 5.52
CA PHE A 289 0.73 16.39 5.44
C PHE A 289 -0.67 16.94 5.14
N GLY A 290 -1.10 18.00 5.82
CA GLY A 290 -2.37 18.67 5.55
C GLY A 290 -2.44 19.19 4.12
N ASP A 291 -1.39 19.88 3.64
CA ASP A 291 -1.27 20.36 2.26
C ASP A 291 -1.38 19.21 1.24
N SER A 292 -0.80 18.04 1.56
CA SER A 292 -0.95 16.84 0.74
C SER A 292 -2.41 16.41 0.63
N LEU A 293 -3.18 16.50 1.72
CA LEU A 293 -4.59 16.12 1.71
C LEU A 293 -5.46 17.15 0.97
N VAL A 294 -5.13 18.43 1.01
CA VAL A 294 -5.76 19.46 0.16
C VAL A 294 -5.58 19.09 -1.32
N ILE A 295 -4.34 18.81 -1.73
CA ILE A 295 -4.02 18.44 -3.10
C ILE A 295 -4.73 17.12 -3.48
N ALA A 296 -4.74 16.11 -2.62
CA ALA A 296 -5.45 14.85 -2.86
C ALA A 296 -6.94 15.08 -3.13
N ARG A 297 -7.61 15.92 -2.30
CA ARG A 297 -8.99 16.33 -2.52
C ARG A 297 -9.19 17.01 -3.89
N ASN A 298 -8.32 17.96 -4.23
CA ASN A 298 -8.38 18.67 -5.51
C ASN A 298 -8.26 17.71 -6.70
N LEU A 299 -7.33 16.76 -6.63
CA LEU A 299 -7.06 15.78 -7.69
C LEU A 299 -8.26 14.85 -7.93
N VAL A 300 -8.86 14.31 -6.87
CA VAL A 300 -10.04 13.43 -7.03
C VAL A 300 -11.26 14.22 -7.50
N ALA A 301 -11.44 15.45 -7.02
CA ALA A 301 -12.53 16.34 -7.43
C ALA A 301 -12.44 16.77 -8.91
N ALA A 302 -11.22 16.95 -9.41
CA ALA A 302 -10.97 17.38 -10.79
C ALA A 302 -11.37 16.31 -11.85
N ARG A 303 -11.38 15.03 -11.49
CA ARG A 303 -11.75 13.92 -12.40
C ARG A 303 -10.99 13.93 -13.71
N LYS A 304 -9.67 14.22 -13.64
CA LYS A 304 -8.79 14.36 -14.81
C LYS A 304 -7.80 13.20 -14.96
N GLY A 305 -8.18 11.99 -14.53
CA GLY A 305 -7.41 10.76 -14.74
C GLY A 305 -6.60 10.26 -13.54
N ALA A 306 -6.43 11.02 -12.45
CA ALA A 306 -5.84 10.51 -11.23
C ALA A 306 -6.78 9.46 -10.59
N ARG A 307 -6.24 8.27 -10.25
CA ARG A 307 -7.02 7.15 -9.72
C ARG A 307 -6.50 6.66 -8.37
N PHE A 308 -5.19 6.76 -8.16
CA PHE A 308 -4.55 6.39 -6.91
C PHE A 308 -3.68 7.55 -6.43
N ILE A 309 -4.01 8.12 -5.29
CA ILE A 309 -3.27 9.21 -4.67
C ILE A 309 -2.73 8.71 -3.34
N GLN A 310 -1.41 8.57 -3.25
CA GLN A 310 -0.75 8.25 -1.99
C GLN A 310 -0.27 9.53 -1.32
N THR A 311 -0.44 9.60 -0.01
CA THR A 311 0.24 10.56 0.84
C THR A 311 0.94 9.81 1.97
N THR A 312 2.20 10.16 2.22
CA THR A 312 2.97 9.57 3.32
C THR A 312 3.15 10.59 4.43
N PHE A 313 2.82 10.17 5.64
CA PHE A 313 3.04 10.95 6.85
C PHE A 313 4.06 10.24 7.73
N ASN A 314 5.29 10.77 7.77
CA ASN A 314 6.41 10.23 8.54
C ASN A 314 6.38 10.70 9.99
N GLY A 315 7.17 10.05 10.85
CA GLY A 315 7.40 10.49 12.23
C GLY A 315 6.65 9.68 13.29
N TRP A 316 6.08 8.53 12.95
CA TRP A 316 5.32 7.70 13.85
C TRP A 316 6.17 6.63 14.60
N ASP A 317 7.49 6.70 14.48
CA ASP A 317 8.41 5.75 15.12
C ASP A 317 8.70 6.14 16.58
N HIS A 318 7.75 5.86 17.47
CA HIS A 318 7.75 6.31 18.87
C HIS A 318 8.42 5.33 19.83
N HIS A 319 9.72 5.08 19.67
CA HIS A 319 10.50 4.26 20.62
C HIS A 319 10.85 4.99 21.93
N SER A 320 10.70 6.32 21.96
CA SER A 320 10.97 7.12 23.15
C SER A 320 9.99 8.27 23.28
N GLY A 321 9.65 8.66 24.51
CA GLY A 321 8.86 9.85 24.80
C GLY A 321 7.53 9.92 24.06
N ILE A 322 6.83 8.79 23.87
CA ILE A 322 5.61 8.73 23.04
C ILE A 322 4.52 9.70 23.55
N TYR A 323 4.45 9.92 24.85
CA TYR A 323 3.45 10.81 25.46
C TYR A 323 4.03 12.18 25.86
N ASP A 324 5.22 12.52 25.41
CA ASP A 324 5.77 13.85 25.61
C ASP A 324 4.89 14.89 24.93
N LYS A 325 4.74 16.05 25.59
CA LYS A 325 4.02 17.16 24.99
C LYS A 325 4.84 17.77 23.83
N PRO A 326 4.21 18.40 22.84
CA PRO A 326 4.89 18.90 21.63
C PRO A 326 6.10 19.79 21.88
N ALA A 327 6.08 20.58 22.96
CA ALA A 327 7.22 21.44 23.32
C ALA A 327 8.52 20.66 23.64
N ASN A 328 8.41 19.39 24.05
CA ASN A 328 9.52 18.56 24.46
C ASN A 328 9.92 17.52 23.41
N ASN A 329 9.00 17.15 22.54
CA ASN A 329 9.23 16.12 21.52
C ASN A 329 8.42 16.39 20.26
N VAL A 330 9.11 16.79 19.21
CA VAL A 330 8.50 17.11 17.90
C VAL A 330 7.95 15.88 17.17
N ASN A 331 8.29 14.68 17.63
CA ASN A 331 7.83 13.40 17.04
C ASN A 331 6.95 12.59 17.99
N SER A 332 6.44 13.18 19.09
CA SER A 332 5.55 12.45 20.01
C SER A 332 4.20 12.13 19.38
N LEU A 333 3.44 11.22 19.98
CA LEU A 333 2.09 10.89 19.55
C LEU A 333 1.18 12.15 19.53
N TYR A 334 1.33 13.03 20.51
CA TYR A 334 0.58 14.29 20.55
C TYR A 334 0.90 15.20 19.36
N THR A 335 2.19 15.36 19.04
CA THR A 335 2.62 16.15 17.88
C THR A 335 2.09 15.59 16.58
N GLN A 336 2.21 14.26 16.39
CA GLN A 336 1.73 13.61 15.17
C GLN A 336 0.20 13.68 15.05
N CYS A 337 -0.53 13.44 16.14
CA CYS A 337 -1.99 13.54 16.15
C CYS A 337 -2.46 15.00 15.96
N ALA A 338 -1.75 15.98 16.51
CA ALA A 338 -2.10 17.41 16.31
C ALA A 338 -1.97 17.86 14.83
N MET A 339 -1.12 17.21 14.04
CA MET A 339 -1.04 17.46 12.59
C MET A 339 -2.01 16.57 11.79
N PHE A 340 -2.19 15.32 12.21
CA PHE A 340 -3.06 14.35 11.52
C PHE A 340 -4.54 14.71 11.64
N ASP A 341 -5.00 15.00 12.86
CA ASP A 341 -6.42 15.10 13.18
C ASP A 341 -7.16 16.24 12.45
N PRO A 342 -6.68 17.49 12.45
CA PRO A 342 -7.33 18.55 11.66
C PRO A 342 -7.25 18.28 10.17
N ALA A 343 -6.14 17.72 9.66
CA ALA A 343 -5.95 17.43 8.25
C ALA A 343 -6.94 16.37 7.75
N PHE A 344 -7.04 15.27 8.48
CA PHE A 344 -7.94 14.17 8.12
C PHE A 344 -9.41 14.55 8.33
N GLY A 345 -9.76 15.24 9.42
CA GLY A 345 -11.12 15.74 9.66
C GLY A 345 -11.58 16.69 8.55
N ALA A 346 -10.71 17.62 8.12
CA ALA A 346 -11.01 18.52 7.01
C ALA A 346 -11.20 17.77 5.68
N LEU A 347 -10.34 16.77 5.38
CA LEU A 347 -10.50 15.93 4.21
C LEU A 347 -11.86 15.23 4.21
N MET A 348 -12.24 14.59 5.31
CA MET A 348 -13.51 13.88 5.42
C MET A 348 -14.70 14.82 5.26
N THR A 349 -14.65 16.01 5.86
CA THR A 349 -15.68 17.04 5.72
C THR A 349 -15.83 17.48 4.26
N ASP A 350 -14.71 17.77 3.58
CA ASP A 350 -14.76 18.25 2.20
C ASP A 350 -15.23 17.15 1.23
N LEU A 351 -14.76 15.91 1.37
CA LEU A 351 -15.20 14.80 0.53
C LEU A 351 -16.70 14.50 0.68
N GLN A 352 -17.26 14.69 1.89
CA GLN A 352 -18.69 14.53 2.14
C GLN A 352 -19.53 15.70 1.56
N ALA A 353 -18.98 16.91 1.57
CA ALA A 353 -19.68 18.09 1.08
C ALA A 353 -19.63 18.24 -0.45
N MET A 354 -18.59 17.72 -1.10
CA MET A 354 -18.40 17.87 -2.55
C MET A 354 -19.26 16.86 -3.32
N PRO A 355 -19.90 17.29 -4.44
CA PRO A 355 -20.75 16.40 -5.23
C PRO A 355 -19.91 15.33 -5.95
N GLY A 356 -20.41 14.10 -5.96
CA GLY A 356 -19.90 13.00 -6.77
C GLY A 356 -20.17 13.24 -8.26
N SER A 357 -19.74 12.30 -9.10
CA SER A 357 -20.03 12.31 -10.55
C SER A 357 -21.42 11.78 -10.87
N VAL A 358 -22.02 11.04 -9.93
CA VAL A 358 -23.38 10.50 -10.01
C VAL A 358 -24.28 11.37 -9.13
N SER A 359 -25.44 11.75 -9.66
CA SER A 359 -26.44 12.55 -8.90
C SER A 359 -26.81 11.85 -7.59
N GLY A 360 -26.84 12.63 -6.50
CA GLY A 360 -27.14 12.14 -5.15
C GLY A 360 -25.97 11.44 -4.44
N LYS A 361 -24.82 11.32 -5.09
CA LYS A 361 -23.57 10.84 -4.48
C LYS A 361 -22.64 12.01 -4.11
N THR A 362 -21.87 11.81 -3.07
CA THR A 362 -20.78 12.70 -2.67
C THR A 362 -19.45 12.21 -3.28
N LEU A 363 -18.42 13.05 -3.19
CA LEU A 363 -17.09 12.66 -3.61
C LEU A 363 -16.52 11.54 -2.71
N LEU A 364 -16.93 11.48 -1.43
CA LEU A 364 -16.59 10.39 -0.52
C LEU A 364 -17.20 9.06 -0.98
N ASP A 365 -18.45 9.05 -1.47
CA ASP A 365 -19.08 7.82 -1.98
C ASP A 365 -18.33 7.21 -3.17
N GLU A 366 -17.57 8.00 -3.92
CA GLU A 366 -16.81 7.58 -5.10
C GLU A 366 -15.31 7.43 -4.83
N THR A 367 -14.84 7.72 -3.61
CA THR A 367 -13.42 7.70 -3.25
C THR A 367 -13.22 6.82 -2.03
N ILE A 368 -12.48 5.71 -2.21
CA ILE A 368 -12.07 4.91 -1.05
C ILE A 368 -10.86 5.56 -0.38
N VAL A 369 -10.98 5.82 0.92
CA VAL A 369 -9.90 6.35 1.76
C VAL A 369 -9.39 5.23 2.64
N VAL A 370 -8.09 4.95 2.57
CA VAL A 370 -7.43 3.87 3.30
C VAL A 370 -6.28 4.44 4.10
N ILE A 371 -6.27 4.19 5.40
CA ILE A 371 -5.18 4.55 6.31
C ILE A 371 -4.54 3.26 6.81
N LEU A 372 -3.24 3.13 6.60
CA LEU A 372 -2.48 2.02 7.16
C LEU A 372 -1.03 2.41 7.43
N ALA A 373 -0.32 1.51 8.09
CA ALA A 373 1.10 1.57 8.35
C ALA A 373 1.74 0.21 8.06
N GLU A 374 3.04 0.10 8.27
CA GLU A 374 3.80 -1.13 8.08
C GLU A 374 3.52 -2.21 9.13
N PHE A 375 3.23 -1.82 10.38
CA PHE A 375 2.88 -2.67 11.54
C PHE A 375 2.33 -1.80 12.66
N GLY A 376 2.17 -2.33 13.88
CA GLY A 376 1.69 -1.61 15.05
C GLY A 376 2.70 -1.54 16.19
N ARG A 377 2.22 -1.24 17.41
CA ARG A 377 3.05 -1.06 18.61
C ARG A 377 2.58 -1.93 19.77
N THR A 378 3.51 -2.20 20.71
CA THR A 378 3.24 -3.00 21.91
C THR A 378 2.22 -2.34 22.83
N VAL A 379 1.43 -3.19 23.51
CA VAL A 379 0.43 -2.78 24.51
C VAL A 379 1.05 -2.77 25.91
N GLY A 380 0.43 -2.04 26.82
CA GLY A 380 0.79 -2.05 28.23
C GLY A 380 1.77 -0.95 28.63
N VAL A 381 2.58 -1.23 29.63
CA VAL A 381 3.57 -0.29 30.16
C VAL A 381 4.58 0.07 29.09
N LEU A 382 4.97 1.34 29.05
CA LEU A 382 5.99 1.85 28.14
C LEU A 382 7.35 1.19 28.40
N ASN A 383 8.19 1.13 27.37
CA ASN A 383 9.55 0.67 27.51
C ASN A 383 10.40 1.63 28.39
N ASN A 384 11.65 1.30 28.64
CA ASN A 384 12.56 2.07 29.50
C ASN A 384 12.92 3.47 28.96
N GLN A 385 12.53 3.80 27.74
CA GLN A 385 12.68 5.11 27.11
C GLN A 385 11.35 5.88 27.01
N ALA A 386 10.32 5.42 27.73
CA ALA A 386 8.97 5.96 27.67
C ALA A 386 8.36 5.94 26.27
N GLY A 387 8.65 4.90 25.49
CA GLY A 387 8.11 4.66 24.16
C GLY A 387 7.45 3.28 24.03
N ARG A 388 7.16 2.87 22.80
CA ARG A 388 6.57 1.57 22.48
C ARG A 388 7.37 0.86 21.39
N ASP A 389 7.60 -0.43 21.58
CA ASP A 389 8.32 -1.25 20.62
C ASP A 389 7.41 -1.78 19.52
N HIS A 390 7.99 -2.42 18.50
CA HIS A 390 7.26 -2.94 17.35
C HIS A 390 6.35 -4.12 17.74
N ASN A 391 5.15 -4.15 17.16
CA ASN A 391 4.24 -5.28 17.21
C ASN A 391 3.72 -5.55 15.80
N LEU A 392 3.67 -6.82 15.39
CA LEU A 392 3.14 -7.19 14.07
C LEU A 392 1.64 -6.93 13.94
N ARG A 393 0.90 -6.88 15.07
CA ARG A 393 -0.53 -6.58 15.09
C ARG A 393 -0.77 -5.13 14.64
N MET A 394 -1.60 -4.94 13.63
CA MET A 394 -1.89 -3.62 13.07
C MET A 394 -3.39 -3.42 12.86
N THR A 395 -3.79 -2.17 12.83
CA THR A 395 -5.15 -1.76 12.50
C THR A 395 -5.13 -0.93 11.21
N THR A 396 -6.04 -1.22 10.27
CA THR A 396 -6.28 -0.37 9.11
C THR A 396 -7.62 0.34 9.26
N VAL A 397 -7.71 1.56 8.71
CA VAL A 397 -8.92 2.38 8.78
C VAL A 397 -9.39 2.69 7.37
N TRP A 398 -10.70 2.59 7.17
CA TRP A 398 -11.33 2.68 5.86
C TRP A 398 -12.52 3.63 5.89
N ALA A 399 -12.70 4.41 4.83
CA ALA A 399 -13.88 5.27 4.66
C ALA A 399 -14.22 5.45 3.18
N GLY A 400 -15.47 5.79 2.90
CA GLY A 400 -15.91 6.10 1.53
C GLY A 400 -15.86 4.92 0.57
N GLY A 401 -16.09 5.17 -0.73
CA GLY A 401 -16.03 4.14 -1.76
C GLY A 401 -16.95 2.94 -1.51
N GLY A 402 -18.10 3.13 -0.87
CA GLY A 402 -19.05 2.08 -0.52
C GLY A 402 -18.80 1.39 0.83
N VAL A 403 -17.74 1.76 1.55
CA VAL A 403 -17.47 1.26 2.92
C VAL A 403 -18.57 1.69 3.87
N ARG A 404 -19.15 0.75 4.61
CA ARG A 404 -20.10 1.05 5.68
C ARG A 404 -19.35 1.71 6.83
N GLY A 405 -19.90 2.80 7.36
CA GLY A 405 -19.31 3.48 8.50
C GLY A 405 -19.80 2.95 9.85
N GLY A 406 -19.13 3.39 10.93
CA GLY A 406 -19.45 3.01 12.30
C GLY A 406 -19.16 1.55 12.65
N GLN A 407 -18.26 0.88 11.93
CA GLN A 407 -17.99 -0.55 12.08
C GLN A 407 -16.59 -0.86 12.61
N ILE A 408 -16.50 -2.00 13.29
CA ILE A 408 -15.26 -2.64 13.67
C ILE A 408 -15.27 -4.06 13.10
N ILE A 409 -14.21 -4.42 12.38
CA ILE A 409 -13.93 -5.78 11.92
C ILE A 409 -12.76 -6.33 12.71
N GLY A 410 -13.01 -7.43 13.40
CA GLY A 410 -12.05 -8.08 14.28
C GLY A 410 -11.99 -7.49 15.68
N LYS A 411 -11.57 -8.32 16.61
CA LYS A 411 -11.36 -7.97 18.01
C LYS A 411 -10.06 -8.59 18.49
N THR A 412 -9.18 -7.75 19.03
CA THR A 412 -7.96 -8.19 19.70
C THR A 412 -8.20 -8.40 21.19
N ASP A 413 -7.37 -9.22 21.82
CA ASP A 413 -7.36 -9.43 23.26
C ASP A 413 -6.89 -8.17 24.01
N PRO A 414 -7.00 -8.12 25.34
CA PRO A 414 -6.53 -6.97 26.13
C PRO A 414 -5.02 -6.69 26.00
N THR A 415 -4.22 -7.69 25.63
CA THR A 415 -2.78 -7.51 25.39
C THR A 415 -2.47 -6.99 24.00
N GLY A 416 -3.46 -6.96 23.08
CA GLY A 416 -3.29 -6.53 21.69
C GLY A 416 -2.40 -7.44 20.84
N ASN A 417 -2.08 -8.64 21.32
CA ASN A 417 -1.21 -9.59 20.62
C ASN A 417 -2.00 -10.61 19.82
N ASP A 418 -3.12 -11.08 20.36
CA ASP A 418 -3.93 -12.13 19.77
C ASP A 418 -5.28 -11.58 19.28
N VAL A 419 -5.81 -12.19 18.22
CA VAL A 419 -7.17 -11.93 17.75
C VAL A 419 -8.11 -12.93 18.40
N VAL A 420 -9.10 -12.42 19.13
CA VAL A 420 -10.16 -13.24 19.76
C VAL A 420 -11.37 -13.43 18.84
N ASP A 421 -11.53 -12.52 17.87
CA ASP A 421 -12.54 -12.62 16.81
C ASP A 421 -11.97 -11.98 15.55
N TYR A 422 -11.89 -12.73 14.49
CA TYR A 422 -11.38 -12.18 13.22
C TYR A 422 -12.36 -11.22 12.54
N GLY A 423 -13.66 -11.37 12.79
CA GLY A 423 -14.70 -10.47 12.30
C GLY A 423 -14.95 -10.53 10.79
N TRP A 424 -14.38 -11.49 10.07
CA TRP A 424 -14.51 -11.62 8.62
C TRP A 424 -14.50 -13.09 8.16
N SER A 425 -14.99 -13.32 6.94
CA SER A 425 -15.17 -14.65 6.33
C SER A 425 -13.87 -15.41 6.06
N GLY A 426 -12.71 -14.73 6.11
CA GLY A 426 -11.41 -15.39 6.02
C GLY A 426 -11.04 -16.18 7.27
N ALA A 427 -11.64 -15.86 8.42
CA ALA A 427 -11.42 -16.50 9.72
C ALA A 427 -9.92 -16.68 10.06
N ARG A 428 -9.11 -15.70 9.71
CA ARG A 428 -7.66 -15.60 9.94
C ARG A 428 -7.24 -14.14 10.01
N ASP A 429 -5.99 -13.89 10.33
CA ASP A 429 -5.40 -12.56 10.25
C ASP A 429 -5.52 -11.96 8.84
N ILE A 430 -5.88 -10.67 8.80
CA ILE A 430 -5.89 -9.88 7.57
C ILE A 430 -4.47 -9.43 7.27
N ARG A 431 -4.00 -9.71 6.08
CA ARG A 431 -2.65 -9.42 5.61
C ARG A 431 -2.62 -8.22 4.64
N PRO A 432 -1.48 -7.60 4.37
CA PRO A 432 -1.34 -6.55 3.36
C PRO A 432 -1.90 -6.96 1.98
N GLU A 433 -1.84 -8.24 1.65
CA GLU A 433 -2.39 -8.84 0.43
C GLU A 433 -3.93 -8.74 0.41
N ASP A 434 -4.61 -8.95 1.54
CA ASP A 434 -6.08 -8.79 1.65
C ASP A 434 -6.48 -7.31 1.56
N VAL A 435 -5.68 -6.42 2.16
CA VAL A 435 -5.85 -4.96 2.03
C VAL A 435 -5.79 -4.55 0.57
N THR A 436 -4.79 -5.04 -0.17
CA THR A 436 -4.63 -4.76 -1.61
C THR A 436 -5.76 -5.35 -2.43
N SER A 437 -6.19 -6.60 -2.15
CA SER A 437 -7.35 -7.23 -2.81
C SER A 437 -8.61 -6.39 -2.62
N THR A 438 -8.80 -5.81 -1.42
CA THR A 438 -9.94 -4.95 -1.10
C THR A 438 -9.90 -3.65 -1.90
N ILE A 439 -8.74 -2.98 -1.99
CA ILE A 439 -8.55 -1.77 -2.79
C ILE A 439 -8.85 -2.06 -4.26
N TYR A 440 -8.26 -3.13 -4.82
CA TYR A 440 -8.48 -3.50 -6.22
C TYR A 440 -9.94 -3.83 -6.51
N SER A 441 -10.58 -4.66 -5.69
CA SER A 441 -12.00 -4.99 -5.83
C SER A 441 -12.88 -3.74 -5.79
N SER A 442 -12.61 -2.80 -4.87
CA SER A 442 -13.36 -1.54 -4.77
C SER A 442 -13.23 -0.68 -6.02
N LEU A 443 -12.07 -0.70 -6.68
CA LEU A 443 -11.78 0.03 -7.91
C LEU A 443 -12.21 -0.74 -9.18
N GLY A 444 -12.79 -1.93 -9.05
CA GLY A 444 -13.20 -2.77 -10.17
C GLY A 444 -12.05 -3.48 -10.89
N ILE A 445 -10.93 -3.66 -10.21
CA ILE A 445 -9.75 -4.36 -10.73
C ILE A 445 -9.77 -5.81 -10.25
N ASP A 446 -9.63 -6.76 -11.19
CA ASP A 446 -9.51 -8.18 -10.85
C ASP A 446 -8.17 -8.46 -10.15
N TYR A 447 -8.25 -8.59 -8.82
CA TYR A 447 -7.10 -8.84 -7.95
C TYR A 447 -6.48 -10.24 -8.15
N THR A 448 -7.17 -11.15 -8.85
CA THR A 448 -6.67 -12.49 -9.18
C THR A 448 -5.91 -12.55 -10.51
N THR A 449 -5.77 -11.42 -11.19
CA THR A 449 -5.08 -11.31 -12.48
C THR A 449 -3.63 -11.79 -12.37
N VAL A 450 -3.23 -12.61 -13.34
CA VAL A 450 -1.85 -13.05 -13.54
C VAL A 450 -1.34 -12.50 -14.88
N ARG A 451 -0.30 -11.68 -14.84
CA ARG A 451 0.34 -11.14 -16.04
C ARG A 451 1.50 -12.03 -16.47
N HIS A 452 1.63 -12.28 -17.77
CA HIS A 452 2.69 -13.12 -18.34
C HIS A 452 3.73 -12.33 -19.13
N ASP A 453 3.73 -11.00 -19.00
CA ASP A 453 4.72 -10.08 -19.60
C ASP A 453 5.83 -9.68 -18.58
N ASP A 454 5.92 -10.40 -17.47
CA ASP A 454 6.94 -10.19 -16.47
C ASP A 454 8.33 -10.68 -16.94
N PRO A 455 9.44 -9.97 -16.58
CA PRO A 455 10.78 -10.29 -17.05
C PRO A 455 11.34 -11.62 -16.53
N LEU A 456 10.71 -12.23 -15.53
CA LEU A 456 11.09 -13.54 -14.99
C LEU A 456 10.37 -14.68 -15.70
N ASN A 457 9.38 -14.38 -16.55
CA ASN A 457 8.54 -15.32 -17.27
C ASN A 457 7.91 -16.39 -16.36
N ARG A 458 7.47 -15.97 -15.15
CA ARG A 458 6.86 -16.83 -14.14
C ARG A 458 5.36 -16.62 -13.95
N GLY A 459 4.83 -15.57 -14.53
CA GLY A 459 3.51 -15.05 -14.21
C GLY A 459 3.56 -14.15 -12.97
N PHE A 460 3.21 -12.89 -13.14
CA PHE A 460 3.12 -11.92 -12.05
C PHE A 460 1.66 -11.80 -11.61
N GLU A 461 1.34 -12.37 -10.46
CA GLU A 461 0.03 -12.23 -9.83
C GLU A 461 -0.10 -10.81 -9.25
N TYR A 462 -1.22 -10.12 -9.47
CA TYR A 462 -1.48 -8.81 -8.84
C TYR A 462 -1.46 -8.92 -7.32
N VAL A 463 -2.13 -9.93 -6.79
CA VAL A 463 -2.01 -10.33 -5.39
C VAL A 463 -1.61 -11.81 -5.35
N PRO A 464 -0.48 -12.17 -4.73
CA PRO A 464 -0.03 -13.56 -4.64
C PRO A 464 -1.10 -14.46 -4.03
N PHE A 465 -1.30 -15.66 -4.59
CA PHE A 465 -2.25 -16.66 -4.08
C PHE A 465 -3.72 -16.20 -4.00
N ALA A 466 -4.08 -15.08 -4.63
CA ALA A 466 -5.47 -14.63 -4.67
C ALA A 466 -6.34 -15.54 -5.56
N LYS A 467 -5.74 -16.12 -6.60
CA LYS A 467 -6.44 -17.01 -7.53
C LYS A 467 -6.94 -18.30 -6.87
N ASP A 468 -6.27 -18.77 -5.83
CA ASP A 468 -6.69 -19.95 -5.05
C ASP A 468 -7.56 -19.56 -3.82
N GLY A 469 -7.86 -18.29 -3.64
CA GLY A 469 -8.69 -17.77 -2.56
C GLY A 469 -7.96 -17.59 -1.23
N THR A 470 -6.62 -17.70 -1.20
CA THR A 470 -5.83 -17.49 0.03
C THR A 470 -5.94 -16.04 0.50
N TYR A 471 -5.74 -15.08 -0.41
CA TYR A 471 -5.97 -13.68 -0.14
C TYR A 471 -7.16 -13.17 -0.95
N LYS A 472 -8.02 -12.38 -0.28
CA LYS A 472 -9.29 -11.94 -0.84
C LYS A 472 -9.74 -10.60 -0.22
N PRO A 473 -10.70 -9.89 -0.84
CA PRO A 473 -11.28 -8.68 -0.25
C PRO A 473 -11.93 -8.93 1.11
N ILE A 474 -11.90 -7.88 1.95
CA ILE A 474 -12.60 -7.85 3.23
C ILE A 474 -14.03 -7.39 2.94
N ASP A 475 -14.88 -8.32 2.53
CA ASP A 475 -16.23 -8.02 2.02
C ASP A 475 -17.19 -7.49 3.09
N GLU A 476 -16.93 -7.76 4.35
CA GLU A 476 -17.74 -7.40 5.50
C GLU A 476 -17.83 -5.88 5.74
N MET A 477 -16.89 -5.12 5.15
CA MET A 477 -16.93 -3.65 5.26
C MET A 477 -17.85 -2.95 4.27
N PHE A 478 -18.47 -3.69 3.32
CA PHE A 478 -19.32 -3.13 2.26
C PHE A 478 -20.81 -3.46 2.40
#